data_3c7ba14254a9cd24f9e1c1a711eaab18
#
_entry.id   3c7ba14254a9cd24f9e1c1a711eaab18
#
_cell.length_a   1.000
_cell.length_b   1.000
_cell.length_c   1.000
_cell.angle_alpha   90.00
_cell.angle_beta   90.00
_cell.angle_gamma   90.00
#
_symmetry.space_group_name_H-M   'P 1'
#
loop_
_entity.id
_entity.type
_entity.pdbx_description
1 polymer ?
#
loop_
_entity_poly.entity_id
_entity_poly.type
_entity_poly.pdbx_seq_one_letter_code
_entity_poly.pdbx_strand_id
1 'polypeptide(L)'
;MEDKFYKLFGTKKPIIAMVHLGALPGSPLYNKESGITGLIKEAKKDLEALQTAKFDAIMFGNENDRPYQLNVDTASTAAAAYIIGELKRDIKIPFGVDMLWDPMATIALGTATKANFVREIFTGTYSSDMGIWAPTVSYTHLRAHETALD
;
A
#
# COMPACT_ATOMS: atom_id res chain seq x y z
N MET A 1 -21.79 -12.67 14.95
CA MET A 1 -20.92 -11.63 14.41
C MET A 1 -20.30 -12.22 13.15
N GLU A 2 -20.67 -11.72 11.97
CA GLU A 2 -20.13 -12.22 10.71
C GLU A 2 -18.63 -11.91 10.68
N ASP A 3 -17.80 -12.88 10.32
CA ASP A 3 -16.35 -12.69 10.25
C ASP A 3 -16.03 -11.78 9.06
N LYS A 4 -15.73 -10.51 9.33
CA LYS A 4 -15.37 -9.49 8.32
C LYS A 4 -14.23 -9.98 7.42
N PHE A 5 -13.28 -10.72 7.99
CA PHE A 5 -12.16 -11.30 7.25
C PHE A 5 -12.64 -12.30 6.18
N TYR A 6 -13.49 -13.24 6.58
CA TYR A 6 -14.03 -14.23 5.66
C TYR A 6 -14.92 -13.59 4.58
N LYS A 7 -15.69 -12.56 4.95
CA LYS A 7 -16.51 -11.82 4.00
C LYS A 7 -15.65 -11.12 2.94
N LEU A 8 -14.47 -10.60 3.33
CA LEU A 8 -13.58 -9.90 2.41
C LEU A 8 -12.87 -10.86 1.47
N PHE A 9 -12.30 -11.95 1.99
CA PHE A 9 -11.42 -12.82 1.21
C PHE A 9 -12.08 -14.10 0.68
N GLY A 10 -13.26 -14.46 1.16
CA GLY A 10 -13.96 -15.69 0.80
C GLY A 10 -13.29 -16.99 1.28
N THR A 11 -12.15 -16.86 1.97
CA THR A 11 -11.36 -17.98 2.50
C THR A 11 -10.75 -17.64 3.85
N LYS A 12 -10.43 -18.66 4.65
CA LYS A 12 -9.74 -18.50 5.95
C LYS A 12 -8.23 -18.31 5.82
N LYS A 13 -7.66 -18.62 4.67
CA LYS A 13 -6.22 -18.56 4.40
C LYS A 13 -5.96 -17.93 3.03
N PRO A 14 -6.23 -16.62 2.86
CA PRO A 14 -6.00 -15.96 1.59
C PRO A 14 -4.51 -15.88 1.26
N ILE A 15 -4.20 -16.05 -0.02
CA ILE A 15 -2.87 -15.77 -0.56
C ILE A 15 -2.92 -14.36 -1.16
N ILE A 16 -2.17 -13.45 -0.53
CA ILE A 16 -2.09 -12.05 -0.94
C ILE A 16 -0.79 -11.84 -1.72
N ALA A 17 -0.89 -11.46 -2.97
CA ALA A 17 0.26 -11.20 -3.81
C ALA A 17 0.63 -9.70 -3.83
N MET A 18 1.92 -9.39 -4.00
CA MET A 18 2.41 -8.02 -3.98
C MET A 18 2.52 -7.44 -5.40
N VAL A 19 2.03 -6.22 -5.57
CA VAL A 19 2.39 -5.33 -6.68
C VAL A 19 3.40 -4.32 -6.15
N HIS A 20 4.67 -4.55 -6.40
CA HIS A 20 5.74 -3.66 -5.97
C HIS A 20 5.86 -2.49 -6.94
N LEU A 21 5.47 -1.31 -6.49
CA LEU A 21 5.66 -0.09 -7.28
C LEU A 21 7.15 0.16 -7.50
N GLY A 22 7.51 0.61 -8.69
CA GLY A 22 8.84 1.13 -8.95
C GLY A 22 9.14 2.36 -8.09
N ALA A 23 10.39 2.81 -8.05
CA ALA A 23 10.79 3.96 -7.25
C ALA A 23 9.94 5.20 -7.59
N LEU A 24 9.34 5.80 -6.57
CA LEU A 24 8.37 6.88 -6.68
C LEU A 24 9.06 8.26 -6.78
N PRO A 25 8.39 9.32 -7.27
CA PRO A 25 8.89 10.68 -7.18
C PRO A 25 9.25 11.03 -5.72
N GLY A 26 10.44 11.59 -5.51
CA GLY A 26 11.02 11.78 -4.16
C GLY A 26 12.11 10.77 -3.83
N SER A 27 12.10 9.58 -4.43
CA SER A 27 13.16 8.60 -4.30
C SER A 27 14.37 8.94 -5.21
N PRO A 28 15.61 8.71 -4.72
CA PRO A 28 16.81 8.84 -5.55
C PRO A 28 16.81 7.92 -6.78
N LEU A 29 16.11 6.80 -6.72
CA LEU A 29 16.02 5.80 -7.79
C LEU A 29 14.89 6.07 -8.80
N TYR A 30 14.15 7.17 -8.65
CA TYR A 30 13.06 7.52 -9.55
C TYR A 30 13.55 7.74 -10.97
N ASN A 31 12.98 7.00 -11.90
CA ASN A 31 13.27 7.16 -13.34
C ASN A 31 12.42 8.29 -13.93
N LYS A 32 13.04 9.46 -14.10
CA LYS A 32 12.38 10.66 -14.65
C LYS A 32 12.00 10.52 -16.12
N GLU A 33 12.69 9.67 -16.91
CA GLU A 33 12.41 9.49 -18.33
C GLU A 33 11.11 8.73 -18.56
N SER A 34 10.92 7.61 -17.85
CA SER A 34 9.67 6.84 -17.91
C SER A 34 8.53 7.50 -17.13
N GLY A 35 8.88 8.28 -16.13
CA GLY A 35 7.94 9.04 -15.29
C GLY A 35 6.86 8.18 -14.64
N ILE A 36 5.81 8.83 -14.17
CA ILE A 36 4.66 8.15 -13.54
C ILE A 36 3.94 7.23 -14.54
N THR A 37 3.92 7.58 -15.81
CA THR A 37 3.32 6.74 -16.86
C THR A 37 4.01 5.38 -16.97
N GLY A 38 5.35 5.35 -16.84
CA GLY A 38 6.11 4.11 -16.79
C GLY A 38 5.73 3.25 -15.59
N LEU A 39 5.62 3.87 -14.40
CA LEU A 39 5.22 3.18 -13.18
C LEU A 39 3.81 2.58 -13.28
N ILE A 40 2.85 3.31 -13.86
CA ILE A 40 1.50 2.79 -14.10
C ILE A 40 1.54 1.57 -15.02
N LYS A 41 2.31 1.64 -16.10
CA LYS A 41 2.41 0.54 -17.06
C LYS A 41 3.01 -0.72 -16.43
N GLU A 42 4.06 -0.59 -15.63
CA GLU A 42 4.69 -1.70 -14.91
C GLU A 42 3.73 -2.30 -13.89
N ALA A 43 3.14 -1.48 -13.02
CA ALA A 43 2.18 -1.93 -12.01
C ALA A 43 0.95 -2.59 -12.64
N LYS A 44 0.46 -2.10 -13.79
CA LYS A 44 -0.63 -2.72 -14.53
C LYS A 44 -0.28 -4.12 -15.02
N LYS A 45 0.92 -4.30 -15.56
CA LYS A 45 1.39 -5.61 -16.02
C LYS A 45 1.43 -6.63 -14.88
N ASP A 46 1.94 -6.23 -13.70
CA ASP A 46 1.98 -7.09 -12.54
C ASP A 46 0.56 -7.41 -12.04
N LEU A 47 -0.30 -6.40 -11.94
CA LEU A 47 -1.71 -6.57 -11.57
C LEU A 47 -2.42 -7.59 -12.46
N GLU A 48 -2.29 -7.48 -13.78
CA GLU A 48 -2.91 -8.38 -14.75
C GLU A 48 -2.38 -9.82 -14.59
N ALA A 49 -1.07 -9.99 -14.41
CA ALA A 49 -0.45 -11.28 -14.21
C ALA A 49 -0.94 -11.96 -12.92
N LEU A 50 -1.00 -11.21 -11.81
CA LEU A 50 -1.43 -11.72 -10.51
C LEU A 50 -2.92 -12.09 -10.50
N GLN A 51 -3.78 -11.28 -11.12
CA GLN A 51 -5.20 -11.62 -11.26
C GLN A 51 -5.43 -12.85 -12.15
N THR A 52 -4.64 -12.99 -13.23
CA THR A 52 -4.68 -14.19 -14.08
C THR A 52 -4.24 -15.45 -13.33
N ALA A 53 -3.29 -15.32 -12.42
CA ALA A 53 -2.82 -16.40 -11.54
C ALA A 53 -3.81 -16.75 -10.41
N LYS A 54 -4.93 -16.01 -10.29
CA LYS A 54 -6.04 -16.26 -9.34
C LYS A 54 -5.63 -16.18 -7.87
N PHE A 55 -4.81 -15.22 -7.51
CA PHE A 55 -4.59 -14.88 -6.10
C PHE A 55 -5.88 -14.35 -5.46
N ASP A 56 -6.04 -14.57 -4.15
CA ASP A 56 -7.24 -14.16 -3.41
C ASP A 56 -7.32 -12.64 -3.22
N ALA A 57 -6.16 -11.99 -3.12
CA ALA A 57 -6.02 -10.54 -3.02
C ALA A 57 -4.66 -10.08 -3.52
N ILE A 58 -4.53 -8.77 -3.73
CA ILE A 58 -3.26 -8.11 -4.03
C ILE A 58 -2.98 -7.01 -3.00
N MET A 59 -1.71 -6.60 -2.92
CA MET A 59 -1.31 -5.45 -2.12
C MET A 59 -0.26 -4.63 -2.86
N PHE A 60 -0.50 -3.32 -2.97
CA PHE A 60 0.47 -2.38 -3.51
C PHE A 60 1.43 -1.93 -2.42
N GLY A 61 2.72 -1.92 -2.72
CA GLY A 61 3.75 -1.45 -1.79
C GLY A 61 4.88 -0.73 -2.51
N ASN A 62 5.55 0.18 -1.80
CA ASN A 62 6.65 0.98 -2.32
C ASN A 62 8.03 0.32 -2.11
N GLU A 63 8.14 -0.98 -2.29
CA GLU A 63 9.36 -1.79 -2.03
C GLU A 63 10.62 -1.27 -2.73
N ASN A 64 10.48 -0.59 -3.87
CA ASN A 64 11.60 -0.06 -4.63
C ASN A 64 11.98 1.39 -4.27
N ASP A 65 11.33 1.96 -3.27
CA ASP A 65 11.54 3.33 -2.81
C ASP A 65 12.70 3.40 -1.80
N ARG A 66 13.91 3.10 -2.25
CA ARG A 66 15.10 2.99 -1.42
C ARG A 66 15.96 4.27 -1.48
N PRO A 67 16.57 4.69 -0.33
CA PRO A 67 16.47 4.13 1.02
C PRO A 67 15.08 4.35 1.63
N TYR A 68 14.63 3.39 2.43
CA TYR A 68 13.35 3.52 3.14
C TYR A 68 13.38 4.67 4.15
N GLN A 69 12.22 5.27 4.38
CA GLN A 69 12.05 6.39 5.28
C GLN A 69 10.97 6.06 6.32
N LEU A 70 11.21 6.47 7.58
CA LEU A 70 10.19 6.34 8.64
C LEU A 70 9.05 7.34 8.49
N ASN A 71 9.26 8.38 7.69
CA ASN A 71 8.25 9.33 7.23
C ASN A 71 8.40 9.47 5.73
N VAL A 72 7.50 8.84 4.99
CA VAL A 72 7.53 8.82 3.53
C VAL A 72 7.29 10.22 2.98
N ASP A 73 8.03 10.58 1.95
CA ASP A 73 7.88 11.84 1.26
C ASP A 73 6.45 12.02 0.71
N THR A 74 5.92 13.23 0.86
CA THR A 74 4.57 13.57 0.40
C THR A 74 4.40 13.33 -1.10
N ALA A 75 5.44 13.57 -1.90
CA ALA A 75 5.38 13.32 -3.34
C ALA A 75 5.26 11.82 -3.65
N SER A 76 5.97 10.95 -2.91
CA SER A 76 5.85 9.49 -3.02
C SER A 76 4.44 9.02 -2.67
N THR A 77 3.87 9.49 -1.56
CA THR A 77 2.51 9.13 -1.15
C THR A 77 1.47 9.59 -2.18
N ALA A 78 1.58 10.82 -2.67
CA ALA A 78 0.67 11.35 -3.68
C ALA A 78 0.79 10.58 -5.02
N ALA A 79 2.01 10.25 -5.44
CA ALA A 79 2.26 9.48 -6.64
C ALA A 79 1.68 8.06 -6.54
N ALA A 80 1.86 7.38 -5.40
CA ALA A 80 1.27 6.06 -5.15
C ALA A 80 -0.27 6.11 -5.24
N ALA A 81 -0.88 7.12 -4.62
CA ALA A 81 -2.33 7.31 -4.69
C ALA A 81 -2.83 7.53 -6.13
N TYR A 82 -2.10 8.32 -6.91
CA TYR A 82 -2.42 8.55 -8.31
C TYR A 82 -2.29 7.28 -9.15
N ILE A 83 -1.19 6.55 -9.02
CA ILE A 83 -0.95 5.28 -9.75
C ILE A 83 -2.06 4.27 -9.45
N ILE A 84 -2.39 4.05 -8.19
CA ILE A 84 -3.45 3.11 -7.79
C ILE A 84 -4.81 3.60 -8.26
N GLY A 85 -5.05 4.90 -8.21
CA GLY A 85 -6.28 5.53 -8.73
C GLY A 85 -6.50 5.27 -10.22
N GLU A 86 -5.45 5.40 -11.04
CA GLU A 86 -5.49 5.06 -12.47
C GLU A 86 -5.78 3.57 -12.71
N LEU A 87 -5.23 2.68 -11.87
CA LEU A 87 -5.43 1.24 -11.99
C LEU A 87 -6.76 0.76 -11.38
N LYS A 88 -7.48 1.61 -10.65
CA LYS A 88 -8.67 1.22 -9.87
C LYS A 88 -9.71 0.45 -10.67
N ARG A 89 -9.93 0.81 -11.93
CA ARG A 89 -10.91 0.14 -12.80
C ARG A 89 -10.49 -1.26 -13.23
N ASP A 90 -9.19 -1.53 -13.19
CA ASP A 90 -8.61 -2.82 -13.60
C ASP A 90 -8.52 -3.81 -12.43
N ILE A 91 -8.62 -3.33 -11.18
CA ILE A 91 -8.60 -4.16 -9.98
C ILE A 91 -9.95 -4.87 -9.82
N LYS A 92 -9.93 -6.21 -9.82
CA LYS A 92 -11.13 -7.07 -9.78
C LYS A 92 -11.23 -7.94 -8.52
N ILE A 93 -10.20 -7.95 -7.69
CA ILE A 93 -10.11 -8.70 -6.44
C ILE A 93 -9.83 -7.74 -5.29
N PRO A 94 -10.04 -8.14 -4.03
CA PRO A 94 -9.68 -7.30 -2.88
C PRO A 94 -8.24 -6.82 -2.97
N PHE A 95 -8.02 -5.55 -2.62
CA PHE A 95 -6.68 -5.01 -2.62
C PHE A 95 -6.36 -4.23 -1.35
N GLY A 96 -5.11 -4.31 -0.96
CA GLY A 96 -4.53 -3.56 0.14
C GLY A 96 -3.42 -2.62 -0.30
N VAL A 97 -2.94 -1.81 0.63
CA VAL A 97 -1.81 -0.89 0.43
C VAL A 97 -0.86 -0.91 1.62
N ASP A 98 0.39 -0.59 1.34
CA ASP A 98 1.47 -0.53 2.30
C ASP A 98 2.49 0.54 1.85
N MET A 99 2.71 1.56 2.68
CA MET A 99 3.82 2.50 2.50
C MET A 99 4.86 2.16 3.57
N LEU A 100 5.84 1.36 3.18
CA LEU A 100 6.83 0.75 4.07
C LEU A 100 7.40 1.72 5.10
N TRP A 101 7.33 1.32 6.36
CA TRP A 101 7.81 2.00 7.55
C TRP A 101 7.05 3.29 7.93
N ASP A 102 5.99 3.66 7.18
CA ASP A 102 5.18 4.83 7.51
C ASP A 102 3.68 4.48 7.63
N PRO A 103 3.20 4.21 8.86
CA PRO A 103 1.80 3.87 9.10
C PRO A 103 0.84 5.03 8.78
N MET A 104 1.28 6.29 8.90
CA MET A 104 0.44 7.44 8.57
C MET A 104 0.22 7.56 7.05
N ALA A 105 1.30 7.43 6.27
CA ALA A 105 1.21 7.39 4.81
C ALA A 105 0.38 6.19 4.33
N THR A 106 0.53 5.03 4.98
CA THR A 106 -0.25 3.82 4.67
C THR A 106 -1.76 4.05 4.87
N ILE A 107 -2.17 4.65 6.00
CA ILE A 107 -3.58 4.96 6.27
C ILE A 107 -4.09 6.01 5.28
N ALA A 108 -3.33 7.07 5.03
CA ALA A 108 -3.71 8.11 4.08
C ALA A 108 -3.91 7.53 2.67
N LEU A 109 -2.98 6.67 2.22
CA LEU A 109 -3.07 5.98 0.93
C LEU A 109 -4.28 5.05 0.88
N GLY A 110 -4.50 4.25 1.93
CA GLY A 110 -5.64 3.34 2.03
C GLY A 110 -6.97 4.07 1.94
N THR A 111 -7.10 5.19 2.65
CA THR A 111 -8.28 6.05 2.62
C THR A 111 -8.51 6.65 1.23
N ALA A 112 -7.46 7.26 0.64
CA ALA A 112 -7.56 7.93 -0.66
C ALA A 112 -7.93 6.96 -1.79
N THR A 113 -7.39 5.73 -1.75
CA THR A 113 -7.60 4.71 -2.78
C THR A 113 -8.81 3.83 -2.51
N LYS A 114 -9.44 3.93 -1.33
CA LYS A 114 -10.49 3.02 -0.84
C LYS A 114 -10.00 1.56 -0.89
N ALA A 115 -8.81 1.31 -0.36
CA ALA A 115 -8.28 -0.03 -0.20
C ALA A 115 -9.14 -0.83 0.80
N ASN A 116 -9.22 -2.14 0.61
CA ASN A 116 -10.00 -3.02 1.48
C ASN A 116 -9.29 -3.33 2.79
N PHE A 117 -7.97 -3.24 2.81
CA PHE A 117 -7.12 -3.47 3.98
C PHE A 117 -5.79 -2.73 3.84
N VAL A 118 -5.10 -2.60 4.95
CA VAL A 118 -3.75 -2.02 5.01
C VAL A 118 -2.83 -2.97 5.76
N ARG A 119 -1.53 -2.89 5.50
CA ARG A 119 -0.50 -3.59 6.27
C ARG A 119 0.57 -2.57 6.66
N GLU A 120 0.89 -2.52 7.93
CA GLU A 120 2.04 -1.81 8.48
C GLU A 120 2.18 -2.15 9.97
N ILE A 121 3.24 -1.72 10.62
CA ILE A 121 3.39 -1.81 12.07
C ILE A 121 2.81 -0.54 12.68
N PHE A 122 1.69 -0.67 13.37
CA PHE A 122 0.95 0.47 13.94
C PHE A 122 1.25 0.73 15.41
N THR A 123 1.90 -0.21 16.11
CA THR A 123 2.15 -0.13 17.54
C THR A 123 3.49 -0.74 17.92
N GLY A 124 4.03 -0.34 19.07
CA GLY A 124 5.27 -0.88 19.61
C GLY A 124 6.46 0.05 19.44
N THR A 125 7.60 -0.39 19.92
CA THR A 125 8.90 0.30 19.76
C THR A 125 9.92 -0.73 19.31
N TYR A 126 10.62 -0.43 18.24
CA TYR A 126 11.55 -1.35 17.58
C TYR A 126 12.91 -0.71 17.44
N SER A 127 13.96 -1.50 17.64
CA SER A 127 15.34 -1.11 17.36
C SER A 127 15.78 -1.75 16.05
N SER A 128 16.30 -0.97 15.13
CA SER A 128 16.78 -1.41 13.83
C SER A 128 18.07 -0.66 13.45
N ASP A 129 18.67 -1.01 12.32
CA ASP A 129 19.76 -0.26 11.70
C ASP A 129 19.36 1.17 11.28
N MET A 130 18.05 1.44 11.18
CA MET A 130 17.51 2.79 10.97
C MET A 130 17.33 3.58 12.28
N GLY A 131 17.72 3.02 13.42
CA GLY A 131 17.55 3.59 14.75
C GLY A 131 16.33 3.05 15.51
N ILE A 132 15.87 3.81 16.49
CA ILE A 132 14.66 3.46 17.25
C ILE A 132 13.45 3.93 16.45
N TRP A 133 12.58 2.99 16.13
CA TRP A 133 11.32 3.26 15.48
C TRP A 133 10.15 3.03 16.42
N ALA A 134 9.36 4.07 16.65
CA ALA A 134 8.14 4.02 17.42
C ALA A 134 7.03 4.63 16.55
N PRO A 135 6.14 3.82 15.96
CA PRO A 135 5.04 4.33 15.16
C PRO A 135 4.19 5.33 15.94
N THR A 136 3.99 6.50 15.36
CA THR A 136 3.26 7.60 16.02
C THR A 136 1.76 7.58 15.75
N VAL A 137 1.26 6.56 15.05
CA VAL A 137 -0.16 6.42 14.80
C VAL A 137 -0.87 6.15 16.12
N SER A 138 -1.45 7.21 16.66
CA SER A 138 -2.28 7.06 17.84
C SER A 138 -3.55 6.27 17.48
N TYR A 139 -4.03 5.49 18.43
CA TYR A 139 -5.32 4.80 18.35
C TYR A 139 -6.48 5.72 17.91
N THR A 140 -6.37 7.02 18.18
CA THR A 140 -7.33 8.04 17.78
C THR A 140 -7.36 8.26 16.27
N HIS A 141 -6.21 8.22 15.59
CA HIS A 141 -6.14 8.33 14.12
C HIS A 141 -6.70 7.09 13.43
N LEU A 142 -6.41 5.90 13.93
CA LEU A 142 -7.01 4.66 13.43
C LEU A 142 -8.53 4.70 13.52
N ARG A 143 -9.09 5.12 14.66
CA ARG A 143 -10.54 5.26 14.83
C ARG A 143 -11.19 6.29 13.91
N ALA A 144 -10.52 7.41 13.65
CA ALA A 144 -11.05 8.43 12.74
C ALA A 144 -11.16 7.92 11.28
N HIS A 145 -10.38 6.92 10.92
CA HIS A 145 -10.37 6.31 9.59
C HIS A 145 -11.18 5.01 9.50
N GLU A 146 -11.46 4.32 10.63
CA GLU A 146 -12.31 3.13 10.65
C GLU A 146 -13.75 3.42 10.17
N THR A 147 -14.24 4.64 10.36
CA THR A 147 -15.55 5.07 9.86
C THR A 147 -15.55 5.38 8.36
N ALA A 148 -14.40 5.47 7.72
CA ALA A 148 -14.28 5.72 6.28
C ALA A 148 -14.10 4.43 5.46
N LEU A 149 -13.92 3.29 6.13
CA LEU A 149 -13.74 1.98 5.51
C LEU A 149 -14.98 1.07 5.66
N ASP A 150 -16.08 1.60 6.21
CA ASP A 150 -17.38 0.90 6.30
C ASP A 150 -18.19 0.98 5.00
#